data_f128682cf697a29c1f67b94804dc1ab0
#
_entry.id   f128682cf697a29c1f67b94804dc1ab0
#
_cell.length_a   1.000
_cell.length_b   1.000
_cell.length_c   1.000
_cell.angle_alpha   90.00
_cell.angle_beta   90.00
_cell.angle_gamma   90.00
#
_symmetry.space_group_name_H-M   'P 1'
#
loop_
_entity.id
_entity.type
_entity.pdbx_description
1 polymer ?
#
loop_
_entity_poly.entity_id
_entity_poly.type
_entity_poly.pdbx_seq_one_letter_code
_entity_poly.pdbx_strand_id
1 'polypeptide(L)'
;MLVESTIIGCEGIRGTGKTLFATYLCLHAQESLGAKVFHNGCLTFGQYIEVEEIISMKDNLRNAVIFIDEIQTIQDSYRASSTLSFLFTQMLMQLRKRKLVVIWTSQNLRQLNSRLLFQTDFLVKTKFDKKNNVLFWKMTSQGTVAPYGVEKIGRVWRADRFFPYYDTDQLVDPTKAITLTSDMIRQSKSQEQKEQFLAITEEIKKHYDELMFSEIKVVMQNNGLSVTDHMLGKWLVDTYGKPKRTREGRLYTFVGGFD
;
A
#
# COMPACT_ATOMS: atom_id res chain seq x y z
N MET A 1 -11.15 8.03 19.88
CA MET A 1 -10.07 8.79 19.21
C MET A 1 -9.14 7.75 18.63
N LEU A 2 -9.28 7.44 17.33
CA LEU A 2 -8.36 6.52 16.68
C LEU A 2 -6.98 7.12 16.70
N VAL A 3 -6.04 6.33 17.14
CA VAL A 3 -4.63 6.63 17.26
C VAL A 3 -4.10 7.12 15.91
N GLU A 4 -3.17 8.05 15.92
CA GLU A 4 -2.36 8.41 14.77
C GLU A 4 -1.90 7.15 14.05
N SER A 5 -1.86 7.19 12.71
CA SER A 5 -1.48 6.04 11.90
C SER A 5 -0.22 5.39 12.41
N THR A 6 -0.28 4.10 12.64
CA THR A 6 0.79 3.34 13.28
C THR A 6 1.02 2.04 12.53
N ILE A 7 2.26 1.69 12.30
CA ILE A 7 2.67 0.40 11.73
C ILE A 7 3.29 -0.47 12.82
N ILE A 8 2.68 -1.60 13.09
CA ILE A 8 3.10 -2.55 14.11
C ILE A 8 3.52 -3.85 13.44
N GLY A 9 4.76 -4.26 13.64
CA GLY A 9 5.29 -5.53 13.15
C GLY A 9 5.40 -6.57 14.27
N CYS A 10 4.85 -7.76 14.07
CA CYS A 10 5.01 -8.89 14.97
C CYS A 10 5.99 -9.90 14.39
N GLU A 11 7.14 -10.09 15.03
CA GLU A 11 8.18 -11.00 14.58
C GLU A 11 8.35 -12.21 15.49
N GLY A 12 8.82 -13.31 14.93
CA GLY A 12 9.20 -14.52 15.66
C GLY A 12 8.92 -15.80 14.90
N ILE A 13 9.51 -16.90 15.34
CA ILE A 13 9.33 -18.23 14.75
C ILE A 13 7.87 -18.72 14.88
N ARG A 14 7.56 -19.81 14.18
CA ARG A 14 6.23 -20.44 14.28
C ARG A 14 5.89 -20.80 15.73
N GLY A 15 4.62 -20.64 16.11
CA GLY A 15 4.09 -21.01 17.42
C GLY A 15 4.40 -20.02 18.55
N THR A 16 5.06 -18.90 18.30
CA THR A 16 5.31 -17.86 19.32
C THR A 16 4.09 -17.01 19.65
N GLY A 17 3.00 -17.10 18.88
CA GLY A 17 1.76 -16.36 19.11
C GLY A 17 1.67 -15.01 18.38
N LYS A 18 2.39 -14.82 17.26
CA LYS A 18 2.33 -13.59 16.45
C LYS A 18 0.91 -13.29 15.97
N THR A 19 0.31 -14.23 15.24
CA THR A 19 -1.05 -14.12 14.73
C THR A 19 -2.08 -13.95 15.86
N LEU A 20 -1.90 -14.68 16.96
CA LEU A 20 -2.71 -14.54 18.17
C LEU A 20 -2.66 -13.13 18.77
N PHE A 21 -1.46 -12.53 18.84
CA PHE A 21 -1.31 -11.15 19.31
C PHE A 21 -1.92 -10.14 18.35
N ALA A 22 -1.71 -10.31 17.05
CA ALA A 22 -2.31 -9.47 16.03
C ALA A 22 -3.85 -9.54 16.07
N THR A 23 -4.41 -10.75 16.21
CA THR A 23 -5.85 -10.98 16.39
C THR A 23 -6.38 -10.25 17.63
N TYR A 24 -5.67 -10.35 18.77
CA TYR A 24 -6.02 -9.61 19.98
C TYR A 24 -6.07 -8.09 19.74
N LEU A 25 -5.09 -7.53 19.04
CA LEU A 25 -5.06 -6.09 18.74
C LEU A 25 -6.21 -5.70 17.80
N CYS A 26 -6.48 -6.49 16.76
CA CYS A 26 -7.57 -6.24 15.80
C CYS A 26 -8.94 -6.29 16.49
N LEU A 27 -9.17 -7.30 17.31
CA LEU A 27 -10.43 -7.44 18.05
C LEU A 27 -10.63 -6.29 19.04
N HIS A 28 -9.56 -5.93 19.78
CA HIS A 28 -9.60 -4.78 20.68
C HIS A 28 -9.90 -3.47 19.94
N ALA A 29 -9.30 -3.25 18.78
CA ALA A 29 -9.58 -2.07 17.97
C ALA A 29 -11.03 -2.04 17.46
N GLN A 30 -11.59 -3.18 17.07
CA GLN A 30 -12.97 -3.29 16.63
C GLN A 30 -13.95 -3.05 17.78
N GLU A 31 -13.78 -3.75 18.91
CA GLU A 31 -14.73 -3.72 20.03
C GLU A 31 -14.64 -2.43 20.85
N SER A 32 -13.41 -1.97 21.14
CA SER A 32 -13.21 -0.85 22.04
C SER A 32 -13.17 0.52 21.33
N LEU A 33 -12.77 0.54 20.05
CA LEU A 33 -12.61 1.79 19.29
C LEU A 33 -13.58 1.90 18.12
N GLY A 34 -14.39 0.87 17.84
CA GLY A 34 -15.30 0.83 16.70
C GLY A 34 -14.57 0.89 15.34
N ALA A 35 -13.30 0.45 15.29
CA ALA A 35 -12.52 0.49 14.08
C ALA A 35 -12.96 -0.58 13.09
N LYS A 36 -12.99 -0.25 11.80
CA LYS A 36 -13.12 -1.26 10.75
C LYS A 36 -11.84 -2.08 10.69
N VAL A 37 -11.97 -3.40 10.58
CA VAL A 37 -10.83 -4.31 10.43
C VAL A 37 -10.85 -4.93 9.05
N PHE A 38 -9.73 -4.82 8.34
CA PHE A 38 -9.48 -5.49 7.06
C PHE A 38 -8.32 -6.47 7.24
N HIS A 39 -8.37 -7.62 6.54
CA HIS A 39 -7.32 -8.65 6.67
C HIS A 39 -7.14 -9.45 5.38
N ASN A 40 -5.97 -10.05 5.18
CA ASN A 40 -5.64 -10.86 4.01
C ASN A 40 -5.97 -12.35 4.15
N GLY A 41 -6.86 -12.71 5.08
CA GLY A 41 -7.43 -14.06 5.13
C GLY A 41 -7.56 -14.69 6.51
N CYS A 42 -6.59 -14.58 7.41
CA CYS A 42 -6.54 -15.42 8.62
C CYS A 42 -7.58 -15.09 9.71
N LEU A 43 -8.28 -13.95 9.69
CA LEU A 43 -9.29 -13.64 10.70
C LEU A 43 -10.68 -14.16 10.30
N THR A 44 -11.47 -14.55 11.31
CA THR A 44 -12.88 -14.97 11.15
C THR A 44 -13.85 -13.80 11.31
N PHE A 45 -13.36 -12.61 11.57
CA PHE A 45 -14.12 -11.37 11.72
C PHE A 45 -13.45 -10.26 10.90
N GLY A 46 -14.16 -9.12 10.75
CA GLY A 46 -13.70 -8.05 9.87
C GLY A 46 -14.04 -8.32 8.42
N GLN A 47 -13.36 -7.68 7.51
CA GLN A 47 -13.55 -7.79 6.08
C GLN A 47 -12.28 -8.31 5.41
N TYR A 48 -12.42 -9.39 4.64
CA TYR A 48 -11.35 -9.83 3.76
C TYR A 48 -11.06 -8.77 2.71
N ILE A 49 -9.77 -8.56 2.44
CA ILE A 49 -9.30 -7.64 1.42
C ILE A 49 -8.12 -8.26 0.67
N GLU A 50 -8.16 -8.20 -0.64
CA GLU A 50 -7.02 -8.61 -1.46
C GLU A 50 -5.86 -7.64 -1.27
N VAL A 51 -4.63 -8.17 -1.36
CA VAL A 51 -3.42 -7.38 -1.15
C VAL A 51 -3.32 -6.24 -2.15
N GLU A 52 -3.76 -6.48 -3.37
CA GLU A 52 -3.83 -5.50 -4.45
C GLU A 52 -4.75 -4.33 -4.12
N GLU A 53 -5.84 -4.59 -3.43
CA GLU A 53 -6.76 -3.56 -2.96
C GLU A 53 -6.13 -2.71 -1.85
N ILE A 54 -5.32 -3.33 -0.98
CA ILE A 54 -4.53 -2.62 0.03
C ILE A 54 -3.52 -1.72 -0.66
N ILE A 55 -2.77 -2.24 -1.65
CA ILE A 55 -1.72 -1.51 -2.36
C ILE A 55 -2.32 -0.37 -3.21
N SER A 56 -3.43 -0.62 -3.90
CA SER A 56 -4.13 0.40 -4.69
C SER A 56 -4.81 1.47 -3.84
N MET A 57 -4.84 1.28 -2.52
CA MET A 57 -5.40 2.25 -1.57
C MET A 57 -6.80 2.72 -1.95
N LYS A 58 -7.71 1.78 -2.18
CA LYS A 58 -9.11 2.09 -2.48
C LYS A 58 -9.68 3.12 -1.48
N ASP A 59 -10.61 3.94 -1.92
CA ASP A 59 -11.14 5.07 -1.15
C ASP A 59 -11.86 4.69 0.15
N ASN A 60 -12.32 3.45 0.26
CA ASN A 60 -12.93 2.91 1.48
C ASN A 60 -11.92 2.59 2.61
N LEU A 61 -10.61 2.56 2.31
CA LEU A 61 -9.56 2.31 3.29
C LEU A 61 -9.22 3.62 4.02
N ARG A 62 -10.05 3.99 4.97
CA ARG A 62 -9.83 5.13 5.86
C ARG A 62 -10.30 4.78 7.26
N ASN A 63 -9.58 5.30 8.28
CA ASN A 63 -9.92 5.16 9.69
C ASN A 63 -10.16 3.69 10.08
N ALA A 64 -9.19 2.84 9.77
CA ALA A 64 -9.32 1.39 9.87
C ALA A 64 -8.01 0.72 10.33
N VAL A 65 -8.12 -0.53 10.72
CA VAL A 65 -7.00 -1.43 10.97
C VAL A 65 -6.87 -2.37 9.78
N ILE A 66 -5.67 -2.51 9.25
CA ILE A 66 -5.32 -3.48 8.21
C ILE A 66 -4.39 -4.50 8.83
N PHE A 67 -4.79 -5.76 8.86
CA PHE A 67 -3.95 -6.86 9.32
C PHE A 67 -3.45 -7.67 8.13
N ILE A 68 -2.15 -7.87 8.06
CA ILE A 68 -1.45 -8.63 7.01
C ILE A 68 -0.68 -9.76 7.68
N ASP A 69 -1.20 -10.97 7.58
CA ASP A 69 -0.49 -12.15 8.08
C ASP A 69 0.58 -12.61 7.09
N GLU A 70 1.73 -13.05 7.61
CA GLU A 70 2.87 -13.55 6.83
C GLU A 70 3.29 -12.61 5.69
N ILE A 71 3.54 -11.33 6.00
CA ILE A 71 3.81 -10.26 5.02
C ILE A 71 4.99 -10.58 4.06
N GLN A 72 5.91 -11.46 4.45
CA GLN A 72 6.99 -11.90 3.57
C GLN A 72 6.48 -12.62 2.32
N THR A 73 5.35 -13.33 2.38
CA THR A 73 4.78 -14.02 1.21
C THR A 73 4.35 -13.02 0.13
N ILE A 74 3.83 -11.88 0.57
CA ILE A 74 3.48 -10.77 -0.29
C ILE A 74 4.75 -10.15 -0.90
N GLN A 75 5.76 -9.89 -0.07
CA GLN A 75 7.00 -9.28 -0.54
C GLN A 75 7.81 -10.17 -1.47
N ASP A 76 7.81 -11.49 -1.26
CA ASP A 76 8.49 -12.44 -2.16
C ASP A 76 7.83 -12.48 -3.54
N SER A 77 6.51 -12.40 -3.61
CA SER A 77 5.77 -12.23 -4.88
C SER A 77 6.15 -10.93 -5.61
N TYR A 78 6.58 -9.91 -4.87
CA TYR A 78 6.91 -8.58 -5.40
C TYR A 78 8.41 -8.34 -5.64
N ARG A 79 9.30 -9.19 -5.14
CA ARG A 79 10.75 -9.09 -5.41
C ARG A 79 11.11 -9.17 -6.88
N ALA A 80 10.29 -9.85 -7.68
CA ALA A 80 10.44 -9.93 -9.13
C ALA A 80 10.11 -8.61 -9.86
N SER A 81 9.52 -7.60 -9.19
CA SER A 81 9.11 -6.34 -9.80
C SER A 81 9.50 -5.13 -8.93
N SER A 82 10.40 -4.30 -9.46
CA SER A 82 10.78 -3.03 -8.86
C SER A 82 9.58 -2.07 -8.67
N THR A 83 8.60 -2.14 -9.57
CA THR A 83 7.39 -1.32 -9.58
C THR A 83 6.48 -1.61 -8.39
N LEU A 84 6.32 -2.89 -8.02
CA LEU A 84 5.47 -3.27 -6.88
C LEU A 84 6.11 -2.91 -5.54
N SER A 85 7.43 -3.01 -5.44
CA SER A 85 8.16 -2.51 -4.28
C SER A 85 7.98 -1.00 -4.10
N PHE A 86 7.91 -0.27 -5.22
CA PHE A 86 7.63 1.17 -5.22
C PHE A 86 6.19 1.46 -4.78
N LEU A 87 5.18 0.78 -5.35
CA LEU A 87 3.78 0.94 -4.96
C LEU A 87 3.52 0.62 -3.48
N PHE A 88 4.14 -0.44 -2.98
CA PHE A 88 4.07 -0.77 -1.56
C PHE A 88 4.64 0.35 -0.69
N THR A 89 5.74 0.97 -1.12
CA THR A 89 6.31 2.13 -0.43
C THR A 89 5.39 3.34 -0.47
N GLN A 90 4.77 3.63 -1.61
CA GLN A 90 3.77 4.70 -1.76
C GLN A 90 2.57 4.47 -0.85
N MET A 91 2.07 3.24 -0.78
CA MET A 91 1.03 2.85 0.17
C MET A 91 1.42 3.19 1.60
N LEU A 92 2.60 2.77 2.06
CA LEU A 92 3.07 3.05 3.42
C LEU A 92 3.14 4.54 3.72
N MET A 93 3.54 5.37 2.75
CA MET A 93 3.57 6.84 2.91
C MET A 93 2.17 7.46 3.00
N GLN A 94 1.16 6.85 2.39
CA GLN A 94 -0.21 7.35 2.43
C GLN A 94 -0.99 6.93 3.68
N LEU A 95 -0.52 5.95 4.44
CA LEU A 95 -1.21 5.44 5.63
C LEU A 95 -1.55 6.55 6.63
N ARG A 96 -0.61 7.46 6.87
CA ARG A 96 -0.82 8.58 7.81
C ARG A 96 -1.94 9.51 7.37
N LYS A 97 -2.02 9.82 6.07
CA LYS A 97 -3.08 10.68 5.52
C LYS A 97 -4.47 10.06 5.63
N ARG A 98 -4.55 8.73 5.68
CA ARG A 98 -5.80 7.97 5.72
C ARG A 98 -6.18 7.49 7.13
N LYS A 99 -5.38 7.77 8.15
CA LYS A 99 -5.57 7.32 9.53
C LYS A 99 -5.73 5.80 9.59
N LEU A 100 -4.76 5.09 9.01
CA LEU A 100 -4.73 3.64 8.99
C LEU A 100 -3.72 3.12 10.02
N VAL A 101 -4.09 2.09 10.74
CA VAL A 101 -3.18 1.26 11.53
C VAL A 101 -2.89 0.01 10.73
N VAL A 102 -1.62 -0.31 10.51
CA VAL A 102 -1.22 -1.54 9.86
C VAL A 102 -0.55 -2.46 10.87
N ILE A 103 -1.05 -3.68 10.96
CA ILE A 103 -0.46 -4.74 11.78
C ILE A 103 0.01 -5.82 10.81
N TRP A 104 1.27 -6.20 10.90
CA TRP A 104 1.79 -7.28 10.08
C TRP A 104 2.53 -8.32 10.91
N THR A 105 2.55 -9.57 10.43
CA THR A 105 3.35 -10.64 11.03
C THR A 105 4.44 -11.09 10.06
N SER A 106 5.56 -11.57 10.61
CA SER A 106 6.61 -12.22 9.85
C SER A 106 7.39 -13.20 10.73
N GLN A 107 7.93 -14.23 10.10
CA GLN A 107 8.78 -15.20 10.80
C GLN A 107 10.22 -14.69 10.94
N ASN A 108 10.69 -13.89 9.98
CA ASN A 108 12.08 -13.43 9.95
C ASN A 108 12.19 -12.05 9.29
N LEU A 109 12.67 -11.07 10.04
CA LEU A 109 12.85 -9.70 9.54
C LEU A 109 13.84 -9.61 8.37
N ARG A 110 14.81 -10.55 8.26
CA ARG A 110 15.78 -10.55 7.15
C ARG A 110 15.12 -10.80 5.78
N GLN A 111 13.94 -11.37 5.75
CA GLN A 111 13.16 -11.58 4.52
C GLN A 111 12.39 -10.34 4.09
N LEU A 112 12.29 -9.33 4.97
CA LEU A 112 11.50 -8.14 4.72
C LEU A 112 12.32 -7.05 4.03
N ASN A 113 11.61 -6.24 3.25
CA ASN A 113 12.19 -5.05 2.63
C ASN A 113 12.58 -4.04 3.71
N SER A 114 13.79 -3.46 3.61
CA SER A 114 14.28 -2.45 4.54
C SER A 114 13.36 -1.23 4.66
N ARG A 115 12.67 -0.87 3.58
CA ARG A 115 11.69 0.25 3.58
C ARG A 115 10.49 -0.02 4.47
N LEU A 116 9.97 -1.26 4.52
CA LEU A 116 8.91 -1.63 5.44
C LEU A 116 9.41 -1.53 6.89
N LEU A 117 10.59 -2.07 7.17
CA LEU A 117 11.17 -2.02 8.50
C LEU A 117 11.42 -0.57 8.96
N PHE A 118 11.90 0.28 8.06
CA PHE A 118 12.12 1.70 8.34
C PHE A 118 10.81 2.46 8.63
N GLN A 119 9.70 2.08 8.01
CA GLN A 119 8.39 2.68 8.22
C GLN A 119 7.64 2.07 9.43
N THR A 120 8.13 0.95 9.96
CA THR A 120 7.51 0.29 11.11
C THR A 120 7.77 1.10 12.38
N ASP A 121 6.70 1.46 13.09
CA ASP A 121 6.78 2.26 14.31
C ASP A 121 7.13 1.42 15.53
N PHE A 122 6.58 0.22 15.60
CA PHE A 122 6.80 -0.71 16.70
C PHE A 122 7.08 -2.12 16.21
N LEU A 123 8.10 -2.75 16.77
CA LEU A 123 8.36 -4.19 16.63
C LEU A 123 7.94 -4.92 17.89
N VAL A 124 7.19 -6.00 17.70
CA VAL A 124 6.66 -6.83 18.78
C VAL A 124 7.23 -8.23 18.70
N LYS A 125 7.79 -8.69 19.80
CA LYS A 125 8.17 -10.09 20.02
C LYS A 125 7.17 -10.74 20.95
N THR A 126 6.73 -11.93 20.57
CA THR A 126 5.72 -12.68 21.33
C THR A 126 6.26 -14.02 21.81
N LYS A 127 5.74 -14.49 22.94
CA LYS A 127 5.98 -15.83 23.47
C LYS A 127 4.68 -16.39 24.04
N PHE A 128 4.16 -17.43 23.43
CA PHE A 128 2.96 -18.10 23.93
C PHE A 128 3.33 -19.26 24.85
N ASP A 129 2.94 -19.15 26.11
CA ASP A 129 3.03 -20.23 27.09
C ASP A 129 1.74 -21.06 27.04
N LYS A 130 1.81 -22.16 26.31
CA LYS A 130 0.69 -23.09 26.13
C LYS A 130 0.22 -23.71 27.44
N LYS A 131 1.15 -23.98 28.39
CA LYS A 131 0.82 -24.63 29.66
C LYS A 131 -0.04 -23.73 30.55
N ASN A 132 0.34 -22.47 30.65
CA ASN A 132 -0.34 -21.49 31.48
C ASN A 132 -1.39 -20.67 30.71
N ASN A 133 -1.52 -20.90 29.40
CA ASN A 133 -2.44 -20.18 28.51
C ASN A 133 -2.27 -18.67 28.56
N VAL A 134 -1.00 -18.23 28.52
CA VAL A 134 -0.62 -16.81 28.61
C VAL A 134 0.22 -16.44 27.40
N LEU A 135 -0.16 -15.38 26.75
CA LEU A 135 0.64 -14.75 25.69
C LEU A 135 1.43 -13.57 26.28
N PHE A 136 2.74 -13.69 26.32
CA PHE A 136 3.64 -12.60 26.67
C PHE A 136 4.03 -11.82 25.40
N TRP A 137 4.13 -10.51 25.52
CA TRP A 137 4.61 -9.68 24.43
C TRP A 137 5.54 -8.57 24.93
N LYS A 138 6.48 -8.21 24.07
CA LYS A 138 7.40 -7.10 24.24
C LYS A 138 7.36 -6.24 22.97
N MET A 139 7.00 -4.98 23.10
CA MET A 139 6.92 -4.02 22.03
C MET A 139 8.06 -3.01 22.17
N THR A 140 8.82 -2.78 21.10
CA THR A 140 9.97 -1.87 21.08
C THR A 140 9.74 -0.81 20.00
N SER A 141 9.85 0.47 20.36
CA SER A 141 9.76 1.59 19.42
C SER A 141 10.94 1.65 18.48
N GLN A 142 10.67 1.95 17.20
CA GLN A 142 11.67 2.12 16.15
C GLN A 142 12.06 3.60 15.91
N GLY A 143 11.60 4.52 16.76
CA GLY A 143 12.01 5.92 16.71
C GLY A 143 11.12 6.85 15.87
N THR A 144 10.03 6.34 15.29
CA THR A 144 9.14 7.14 14.42
C THR A 144 8.08 7.91 15.20
N VAL A 145 7.45 7.27 16.20
CA VAL A 145 6.36 7.84 17.01
C VAL A 145 6.72 7.98 18.51
N ALA A 146 7.78 7.32 18.95
CA ALA A 146 8.34 7.40 20.28
C ALA A 146 9.87 7.28 20.17
N PRO A 147 10.66 7.72 21.18
CA PRO A 147 12.12 7.56 21.14
C PRO A 147 12.52 6.12 20.85
N TYR A 148 13.58 5.93 20.05
CA TYR A 148 14.08 4.62 19.69
C TYR A 148 14.41 3.77 20.94
N GLY A 149 14.01 2.49 20.89
CA GLY A 149 14.32 1.54 21.96
C GLY A 149 13.41 1.63 23.21
N VAL A 150 12.42 2.55 23.24
CA VAL A 150 11.42 2.52 24.32
C VAL A 150 10.63 1.23 24.25
N GLU A 151 10.60 0.52 25.38
CA GLU A 151 9.99 -0.81 25.46
C GLU A 151 8.74 -0.80 26.31
N LYS A 152 7.74 -1.56 25.87
CA LYS A 152 6.56 -1.93 26.66
C LYS A 152 6.46 -3.43 26.71
N ILE A 153 6.16 -3.97 27.87
CA ILE A 153 6.00 -5.40 28.11
C ILE A 153 4.61 -5.63 28.67
N GLY A 154 3.98 -6.70 28.23
CA GLY A 154 2.67 -7.07 28.73
C GLY A 154 2.37 -8.55 28.55
N ARG A 155 1.17 -8.91 28.97
CA ARG A 155 0.66 -10.29 28.87
C ARG A 155 -0.83 -10.30 28.64
N VAL A 156 -1.29 -11.30 27.91
CA VAL A 156 -2.70 -11.59 27.67
C VAL A 156 -3.00 -12.92 28.35
N TRP A 157 -3.83 -12.88 29.38
CA TRP A 157 -4.30 -14.06 30.09
C TRP A 157 -5.44 -14.74 29.32
N ARG A 158 -5.56 -16.08 29.48
CA ARG A 158 -6.58 -16.88 28.80
C ARG A 158 -6.55 -16.59 27.27
N ALA A 159 -5.36 -16.71 26.70
CA ALA A 159 -5.11 -16.37 25.32
C ALA A 159 -5.87 -17.29 24.34
N ASP A 160 -6.26 -18.51 24.79
CA ASP A 160 -7.13 -19.46 24.07
C ASP A 160 -8.48 -18.87 23.65
N ARG A 161 -9.01 -17.90 24.39
CA ARG A 161 -10.27 -17.23 24.03
C ARG A 161 -10.22 -16.54 22.67
N PHE A 162 -9.03 -16.29 22.13
CA PHE A 162 -8.85 -15.67 20.82
C PHE A 162 -8.71 -16.69 19.68
N PHE A 163 -8.54 -17.98 19.97
CA PHE A 163 -8.40 -19.02 18.93
C PHE A 163 -9.59 -19.10 17.97
N PRO A 164 -10.86 -18.92 18.40
CA PRO A 164 -11.98 -18.92 17.48
C PRO A 164 -11.99 -17.76 16.46
N TYR A 165 -11.18 -16.74 16.70
CA TYR A 165 -11.17 -15.52 15.89
C TYR A 165 -10.13 -15.53 14.77
N TYR A 166 -9.36 -16.61 14.60
CA TYR A 166 -8.43 -16.76 13.49
C TYR A 166 -8.21 -18.22 13.10
N ASP A 167 -7.92 -18.43 11.83
CA ASP A 167 -7.61 -19.73 11.26
C ASP A 167 -6.14 -19.74 10.80
N THR A 168 -5.35 -20.66 11.34
CA THR A 168 -3.93 -20.82 10.97
C THR A 168 -3.71 -21.73 9.78
N ASP A 169 -4.73 -22.46 9.35
CA ASP A 169 -4.64 -23.44 8.26
C ASP A 169 -5.01 -22.81 6.89
N GLN A 170 -5.42 -21.54 6.89
CA GLN A 170 -5.75 -20.84 5.67
C GLN A 170 -4.48 -20.54 4.86
N LEU A 171 -4.34 -21.25 3.73
CA LEU A 171 -3.26 -21.04 2.79
C LEU A 171 -3.48 -19.75 2.01
N VAL A 172 -2.52 -18.83 2.09
CA VAL A 172 -2.44 -17.71 1.15
C VAL A 172 -2.04 -18.28 -0.21
N ASP A 173 -2.91 -18.21 -1.21
CA ASP A 173 -2.61 -18.71 -2.55
C ASP A 173 -1.65 -17.75 -3.29
N PRO A 174 -0.37 -18.11 -3.44
CA PRO A 174 0.61 -17.22 -4.08
C PRO A 174 0.40 -17.09 -5.60
N THR A 175 -0.41 -17.99 -6.21
CA THR A 175 -0.57 -18.00 -7.68
C THR A 175 -1.55 -16.93 -8.14
N LYS A 176 -2.53 -16.53 -7.34
CA LYS A 176 -3.45 -15.43 -7.66
C LYS A 176 -2.71 -14.08 -7.73
N ALA A 177 -1.72 -13.87 -6.88
CA ALA A 177 -0.94 -12.64 -6.85
C ALA A 177 -0.18 -12.35 -8.16
N ILE A 178 0.27 -13.38 -8.90
CA ILE A 178 1.12 -13.22 -10.08
C ILE A 178 0.33 -12.67 -11.29
N THR A 179 -0.91 -13.09 -11.48
CA THR A 179 -1.72 -12.70 -12.66
C THR A 179 -2.26 -11.27 -12.52
N LEU A 180 -2.74 -10.91 -11.33
CA LEU A 180 -3.23 -9.56 -11.02
C LEU A 180 -2.11 -8.51 -11.02
N THR A 181 -0.91 -8.92 -10.67
CA THR A 181 0.30 -8.09 -10.61
C THR A 181 0.68 -7.45 -11.94
N SER A 182 0.57 -8.18 -13.05
CA SER A 182 0.91 -7.65 -14.39
C SER A 182 -0.04 -6.54 -14.83
N ASP A 183 -1.32 -6.66 -14.52
CA ASP A 183 -2.32 -5.65 -14.86
C ASP A 183 -2.20 -4.40 -13.97
N MET A 184 -1.91 -4.57 -12.68
CA MET A 184 -1.64 -3.45 -11.77
C MET A 184 -0.37 -2.68 -12.13
N ILE A 185 0.72 -3.37 -12.50
CA ILE A 185 1.95 -2.73 -12.98
C ILE A 185 1.65 -1.92 -14.25
N ARG A 186 0.82 -2.46 -15.14
CA ARG A 186 0.43 -1.79 -16.38
C ARG A 186 -0.41 -0.55 -16.09
N GLN A 187 -1.37 -0.64 -15.19
CA GLN A 187 -2.22 0.48 -14.76
C GLN A 187 -1.42 1.56 -14.03
N SER A 188 -0.54 1.17 -13.11
CA SER A 188 0.31 2.09 -12.35
C SER A 188 1.30 2.84 -13.24
N LYS A 189 1.99 2.14 -14.16
CA LYS A 189 2.86 2.80 -15.15
C LYS A 189 2.08 3.77 -16.03
N SER A 190 0.87 3.40 -16.43
CA SER A 190 0.00 4.27 -17.20
C SER A 190 -0.46 5.49 -16.41
N GLN A 191 -0.72 5.35 -15.12
CA GLN A 191 -1.10 6.44 -14.22
C GLN A 191 0.06 7.41 -14.00
N GLU A 192 1.24 6.89 -13.68
CA GLU A 192 2.47 7.69 -13.50
C GLU A 192 2.83 8.46 -14.77
N GLN A 193 2.78 7.80 -15.92
CA GLN A 193 2.98 8.44 -17.22
C GLN A 193 1.94 9.52 -17.49
N LYS A 194 0.70 9.31 -17.10
CA LYS A 194 -0.37 10.30 -17.26
C LYS A 194 -0.19 11.50 -16.34
N GLU A 195 0.25 11.31 -15.11
CA GLU A 195 0.58 12.39 -14.18
C GLU A 195 1.76 13.21 -14.70
N GLN A 196 2.81 12.54 -15.20
CA GLN A 196 3.95 13.20 -15.85
C GLN A 196 3.52 13.97 -17.09
N PHE A 197 2.65 13.39 -17.93
CA PHE A 197 2.07 14.08 -19.09
C PHE A 197 1.33 15.37 -18.67
N LEU A 198 0.48 15.32 -17.64
CA LEU A 198 -0.24 16.49 -17.16
C LEU A 198 0.71 17.58 -16.65
N ALA A 199 1.74 17.21 -15.91
CA ALA A 199 2.74 18.16 -15.42
C ALA A 199 3.48 18.85 -16.57
N ILE A 200 3.91 18.10 -17.59
CA ILE A 200 4.60 18.66 -18.77
C ILE A 200 3.65 19.56 -19.56
N THR A 201 2.40 19.16 -19.74
CA THR A 201 1.42 19.97 -20.50
C THR A 201 1.03 21.26 -19.78
N GLU A 202 0.98 21.29 -18.46
CA GLU A 202 0.80 22.53 -17.69
C GLU A 202 2.00 23.49 -17.87
N GLU A 203 3.20 22.96 -18.01
CA GLU A 203 4.38 23.79 -18.31
C GLU A 203 4.34 24.32 -19.75
N ILE A 204 3.93 23.49 -20.72
CA ILE A 204 3.74 23.90 -22.12
C ILE A 204 2.76 25.07 -22.23
N LYS A 205 1.63 25.00 -21.53
CA LYS A 205 0.59 26.06 -21.53
C LYS A 205 1.10 27.44 -21.11
N LYS A 206 2.13 27.51 -20.26
CA LYS A 206 2.70 28.78 -19.82
C LYS A 206 3.45 29.52 -20.93
N HIS A 207 3.87 28.78 -21.95
CA HIS A 207 4.76 29.31 -23.00
C HIS A 207 4.16 29.28 -24.40
N TYR A 208 3.14 28.43 -24.62
CA TYR A 208 2.56 28.20 -25.95
C TYR A 208 1.05 28.07 -25.90
N ASP A 209 0.38 28.82 -26.75
CA ASP A 209 -1.08 28.73 -26.92
C ASP A 209 -1.49 27.57 -27.84
N GLU A 210 -0.64 27.24 -28.81
CA GLU A 210 -0.86 26.17 -29.78
C GLU A 210 0.45 25.47 -30.11
N LEU A 211 0.41 24.14 -30.27
CA LEU A 211 1.52 23.32 -30.75
C LEU A 211 1.06 22.19 -31.67
N MET A 212 1.92 21.84 -32.60
CA MET A 212 1.76 20.66 -33.44
C MET A 212 1.99 19.38 -32.63
N PHE A 213 1.29 18.29 -32.99
CA PHE A 213 1.49 16.98 -32.35
C PHE A 213 2.95 16.52 -32.34
N SER A 214 3.69 16.77 -33.42
CA SER A 214 5.11 16.46 -33.55
C SER A 214 5.97 17.21 -32.53
N GLU A 215 5.69 18.48 -32.31
CA GLU A 215 6.40 19.33 -31.35
C GLU A 215 6.11 18.89 -29.90
N ILE A 216 4.84 18.64 -29.59
CA ILE A 216 4.44 18.10 -28.27
C ILE A 216 5.17 16.78 -28.00
N LYS A 217 5.22 15.88 -28.98
CA LYS A 217 5.93 14.61 -28.86
C LYS A 217 7.41 14.79 -28.52
N VAL A 218 8.08 15.71 -29.19
CA VAL A 218 9.49 16.04 -28.91
C VAL A 218 9.67 16.59 -27.50
N VAL A 219 8.80 17.49 -27.06
CA VAL A 219 8.83 18.03 -25.69
C VAL A 219 8.63 16.92 -24.66
N MET A 220 7.66 16.03 -24.88
CA MET A 220 7.41 14.87 -24.00
C MET A 220 8.64 13.96 -23.89
N GLN A 221 9.27 13.62 -25.01
CA GLN A 221 10.48 12.78 -25.06
C GLN A 221 11.66 13.44 -24.34
N ASN A 222 11.87 14.74 -24.56
CA ASN A 222 12.94 15.50 -23.91
C ASN A 222 12.77 15.58 -22.39
N ASN A 223 11.52 15.50 -21.89
CA ASN A 223 11.21 15.43 -20.47
C ASN A 223 11.11 13.98 -19.93
N GLY A 224 11.61 12.99 -20.68
CA GLY A 224 11.68 11.59 -20.25
C GLY A 224 10.39 10.81 -20.37
N LEU A 225 9.31 11.39 -20.92
CA LEU A 225 8.03 10.68 -21.12
C LEU A 225 8.06 9.92 -22.45
N SER A 226 8.19 8.60 -22.37
CA SER A 226 8.15 7.69 -23.53
C SER A 226 6.81 6.96 -23.61
N VAL A 227 5.94 7.42 -24.51
CA VAL A 227 4.60 6.81 -24.76
C VAL A 227 4.39 6.63 -26.26
N THR A 228 3.47 5.74 -26.63
CA THR A 228 3.12 5.55 -28.04
C THR A 228 2.32 6.75 -28.56
N ASP A 229 2.41 7.03 -29.86
CA ASP A 229 1.67 8.10 -30.53
C ASP A 229 0.15 7.98 -30.33
N HIS A 230 -0.34 6.74 -30.23
CA HIS A 230 -1.75 6.46 -29.93
C HIS A 230 -2.14 6.92 -28.52
N MET A 231 -1.34 6.58 -27.51
CA MET A 231 -1.58 6.99 -26.12
C MET A 231 -1.49 8.49 -25.95
N LEU A 232 -0.42 9.09 -26.48
CA LEU A 232 -0.24 10.54 -26.43
C LEU A 232 -1.40 11.28 -27.11
N GLY A 233 -1.80 10.85 -28.32
CA GLY A 233 -2.93 11.41 -29.04
C GLY A 233 -4.26 11.28 -28.28
N LYS A 234 -4.49 10.15 -27.61
CA LYS A 234 -5.67 9.95 -26.76
C LYS A 234 -5.68 10.91 -25.56
N TRP A 235 -4.57 11.01 -24.84
CA TRP A 235 -4.47 11.89 -23.67
C TRP A 235 -4.63 13.37 -24.02
N LEU A 236 -4.07 13.80 -25.16
CA LEU A 236 -4.26 15.16 -25.66
C LEU A 236 -5.72 15.45 -26.00
N VAL A 237 -6.41 14.50 -26.63
CA VAL A 237 -7.84 14.63 -26.94
C VAL A 237 -8.69 14.65 -25.67
N ASP A 238 -8.37 13.79 -24.71
CA ASP A 238 -9.10 13.72 -23.42
C ASP A 238 -8.91 15.01 -22.59
N THR A 239 -7.75 15.67 -22.71
CA THR A 239 -7.41 16.85 -21.89
C THR A 239 -7.75 18.18 -22.58
N TYR A 240 -7.52 18.29 -23.89
CA TYR A 240 -7.63 19.54 -24.65
C TYR A 240 -8.63 19.49 -25.80
N GLY A 241 -9.32 18.35 -25.96
CA GLY A 241 -10.28 18.16 -27.03
C GLY A 241 -9.65 17.78 -28.37
N LYS A 242 -10.50 17.72 -29.41
CA LYS A 242 -10.07 17.28 -30.74
C LYS A 242 -9.16 18.31 -31.40
N PRO A 243 -8.04 17.87 -32.00
CA PRO A 243 -7.12 18.77 -32.68
C PRO A 243 -7.70 19.33 -33.98
N LYS A 244 -7.28 20.53 -34.35
CA LYS A 244 -7.51 21.10 -35.66
C LYS A 244 -6.58 20.39 -36.67
N ARG A 245 -7.12 19.91 -37.78
CA ARG A 245 -6.32 19.33 -38.87
C ARG A 245 -5.80 20.45 -39.77
N THR A 246 -4.49 20.48 -39.94
CA THR A 246 -3.77 21.36 -40.86
C THR A 246 -3.09 20.55 -41.95
N ARG A 247 -2.49 21.23 -42.95
CA ARG A 247 -1.69 20.57 -43.99
C ARG A 247 -0.43 19.92 -43.41
N GLU A 248 0.07 20.42 -42.28
CA GLU A 248 1.30 19.97 -41.60
C GLU A 248 1.03 18.93 -40.52
N GLY A 249 -0.24 18.70 -40.16
CA GLY A 249 -0.60 17.68 -39.18
C GLY A 249 -1.73 18.07 -38.24
N ARG A 250 -1.67 17.57 -37.01
CA ARG A 250 -2.65 17.83 -35.94
C ARG A 250 -2.16 18.95 -35.02
N LEU A 251 -2.91 20.06 -34.97
CA LEU A 251 -2.62 21.22 -34.11
C LEU A 251 -3.53 21.14 -32.86
N TYR A 252 -2.93 21.23 -31.68
CA TYR A 252 -3.61 21.28 -30.40
C TYR A 252 -3.54 22.69 -29.81
N THR A 253 -4.67 23.18 -29.33
CA THR A 253 -4.81 24.49 -28.69
C THR A 253 -4.88 24.29 -27.18
N PHE A 254 -4.05 24.98 -26.42
CA PHE A 254 -3.96 24.87 -24.97
C PHE A 254 -4.73 25.97 -24.22
N VAL A 255 -5.56 26.73 -24.91
CA VAL A 255 -6.37 27.79 -24.29
C VAL A 255 -7.31 27.17 -23.29
N GLY A 256 -7.18 27.56 -22.01
CA GLY A 256 -8.08 27.15 -20.96
C GLY A 256 -9.48 27.67 -21.25
N GLY A 257 -10.44 26.77 -21.36
CA GLY A 257 -11.83 27.15 -21.28
C GLY A 257 -12.10 27.78 -19.91
N PHE A 258 -12.17 29.07 -19.87
CA PHE A 258 -12.94 29.79 -18.86
C PHE A 258 -14.36 29.92 -19.43
N ASP A 259 -15.26 29.11 -18.86
CA ASP A 259 -16.67 29.44 -18.71
C ASP A 259 -17.18 28.74 -17.45
#